data_29d78bdeec928fa453ee932f0a49017d
#
_entry.id   29d78bdeec928fa453ee932f0a49017d
#
_cell.length_a   1.000
_cell.length_b   1.000
_cell.length_c   1.000
_cell.angle_alpha   90.00
_cell.angle_beta   90.00
_cell.angle_gamma   90.00
#
_symmetry.space_group_name_H-M   'P 1'
#
loop_
_entity.id
_entity.type
_entity.pdbx_description
1 polymer ?
#
loop_
_entity_poly.entity_id
_entity_poly.type
_entity_poly.pdbx_seq_one_letter_code
_entity_poly.pdbx_strand_id
1 'polypeptide(L)'
;MSDNKKMLLGWTSGIAQIGACGLFLFSILAAIPRSVVHASQTVKQVWFVGAMSLIIIMTCGLFIGMVLALQLYYVLSIFGGTGALGTVVALSLFRELGPVVTALLFAGRAGTSITAEIGLMRATDQLSAMEMMAVDPLAYVVAPRFLAGLIAMPLLACVFNGMGIFGAHLVGVSWLGLDNGTFWSNMTSSVDVWKDVMNGVWKSVAFGAVITLIATFQGYTTAPTSEGVAYATTRTVVQSSIVVLALDFVMTAFLM
;
A
#
# COMPACT_ATOMS: atom_id res chain seq x y z
N MET A 1 -11.81 29.46 28.79
CA MET A 1 -12.40 28.15 29.15
C MET A 1 -13.00 27.38 27.93
N SER A 2 -13.05 27.96 26.74
CA SER A 2 -13.64 27.35 25.51
C SER A 2 -12.66 26.51 24.69
N ASP A 3 -11.37 26.84 24.65
CA ASP A 3 -10.38 26.13 23.83
C ASP A 3 -9.99 24.75 24.34
N ASN A 4 -9.90 24.57 25.65
CA ASN A 4 -9.64 23.25 26.24
C ASN A 4 -10.80 22.24 26.00
N LYS A 5 -12.05 22.70 25.93
CA LYS A 5 -13.18 21.83 25.58
C LYS A 5 -13.17 21.40 24.11
N LYS A 6 -12.78 22.29 23.19
CA LYS A 6 -12.65 21.96 21.77
C LYS A 6 -11.49 20.98 21.52
N MET A 7 -10.40 21.14 22.26
CA MET A 7 -9.24 20.26 22.19
C MET A 7 -9.57 18.86 22.75
N LEU A 8 -10.24 18.77 23.87
CA LEU A 8 -10.72 17.49 24.44
C LEU A 8 -11.74 16.79 23.54
N LEU A 9 -12.68 17.52 22.94
CA LEU A 9 -13.63 17.01 21.95
C LEU A 9 -12.93 16.47 20.69
N GLY A 10 -11.83 17.10 20.27
CA GLY A 10 -11.01 16.62 19.14
C GLY A 10 -10.30 15.29 19.45
N TRP A 11 -9.80 15.12 20.66
CA TRP A 11 -9.13 13.88 21.09
C TRP A 11 -10.11 12.74 21.29
N THR A 12 -11.27 13.00 21.90
CA THR A 12 -12.32 11.97 22.08
C THR A 12 -12.91 11.54 20.74
N SER A 13 -13.02 12.44 19.76
CA SER A 13 -13.48 12.07 18.41
C SER A 13 -12.44 11.22 17.65
N GLY A 14 -11.14 11.48 17.85
CA GLY A 14 -10.06 10.66 17.27
C GLY A 14 -10.05 9.22 17.82
N ILE A 15 -10.12 9.07 19.14
CA ILE A 15 -10.18 7.76 19.80
C ILE A 15 -11.46 7.01 19.42
N ALA A 16 -12.60 7.69 19.36
CA ALA A 16 -13.86 7.10 18.90
C ALA A 16 -13.77 6.62 17.44
N GLN A 17 -13.09 7.34 16.56
CA GLN A 17 -12.87 6.91 15.17
C GLN A 17 -11.98 5.67 15.07
N ILE A 18 -10.90 5.59 15.87
CA ILE A 18 -10.05 4.41 15.93
C ILE A 18 -10.86 3.20 16.42
N GLY A 19 -11.67 3.38 17.47
CA GLY A 19 -12.56 2.33 17.97
C GLY A 19 -13.59 1.87 16.93
N ALA A 20 -14.22 2.82 16.23
CA ALA A 20 -15.15 2.51 15.14
C ALA A 20 -14.49 1.76 13.98
N CYS A 21 -13.26 2.16 13.60
CA CYS A 21 -12.47 1.46 12.57
C CYS A 21 -12.11 0.03 13.00
N GLY A 22 -11.79 -0.17 14.29
CA GLY A 22 -11.55 -1.51 14.85
C GLY A 22 -12.78 -2.41 14.82
N LEU A 23 -13.94 -1.89 15.22
CA LEU A 23 -15.21 -2.62 15.13
C LEU A 23 -15.60 -2.94 13.68
N PHE A 24 -15.33 -2.00 12.76
CA PHE A 24 -15.55 -2.19 11.33
C PHE A 24 -14.65 -3.30 10.76
N LEU A 25 -13.38 -3.36 11.17
CA LEU A 25 -12.49 -4.46 10.81
C LEU A 25 -13.06 -5.81 11.28
N PHE A 26 -13.55 -5.90 12.52
CA PHE A 26 -14.18 -7.12 13.03
C PHE A 26 -15.39 -7.52 12.19
N SER A 27 -16.20 -6.56 11.78
CA SER A 27 -17.37 -6.80 10.93
C SER A 27 -16.97 -7.30 9.55
N ILE A 28 -15.90 -6.74 8.96
CA ILE A 28 -15.33 -7.21 7.68
C ILE A 28 -14.82 -8.65 7.82
N LEU A 29 -14.03 -8.94 8.87
CA LEU A 29 -13.50 -10.29 9.10
C LEU A 29 -14.62 -11.32 9.26
N ALA A 30 -15.70 -10.98 9.95
CA ALA A 30 -16.89 -11.84 10.07
C ALA A 30 -17.63 -12.02 8.73
N ALA A 31 -17.53 -11.06 7.81
CA ALA A 31 -18.14 -11.11 6.48
C ALA A 31 -17.29 -11.86 5.44
N ILE A 32 -15.96 -12.02 5.66
CA ILE A 32 -15.04 -12.69 4.73
C ILE A 32 -15.50 -14.10 4.31
N PRO A 33 -15.94 -15.01 5.22
CA PRO A 33 -16.36 -16.34 4.81
C PRO A 33 -17.50 -16.35 3.79
N ARG A 34 -18.41 -15.36 3.91
CA ARG A 34 -19.52 -15.17 2.96
C ARG A 34 -19.05 -14.56 1.64
N SER A 35 -18.05 -13.71 1.67
CA SER A 35 -17.45 -13.09 0.50
C SER A 35 -16.63 -14.08 -0.35
N VAL A 36 -15.97 -15.06 0.27
CA VAL A 36 -15.21 -16.11 -0.43
C VAL A 36 -16.12 -16.96 -1.36
N VAL A 37 -17.38 -17.13 -1.02
CA VAL A 37 -18.38 -17.79 -1.90
C VAL A 37 -18.53 -17.02 -3.22
N HIS A 38 -18.25 -15.72 -3.25
CA HIS A 38 -18.31 -14.85 -4.43
C HIS A 38 -16.90 -14.50 -4.96
N ALA A 39 -16.00 -15.48 -5.03
CA ALA A 39 -14.60 -15.30 -5.44
C ALA A 39 -14.44 -14.59 -6.80
N SER A 40 -15.40 -14.73 -7.71
CA SER A 40 -15.42 -14.02 -8.99
C SER A 40 -15.40 -12.50 -8.83
N GLN A 41 -16.05 -11.95 -7.80
CA GLN A 41 -16.04 -10.51 -7.52
C GLN A 41 -14.70 -10.06 -6.96
N THR A 42 -14.13 -10.84 -6.04
CA THR A 42 -12.80 -10.56 -5.49
C THR A 42 -11.74 -10.54 -6.60
N VAL A 43 -11.77 -11.50 -7.53
CA VAL A 43 -10.85 -11.54 -8.67
C VAL A 43 -11.02 -10.32 -9.57
N LYS A 44 -12.26 -9.89 -9.86
CA LYS A 44 -12.51 -8.66 -10.64
C LYS A 44 -11.97 -7.43 -9.94
N GLN A 45 -12.12 -7.36 -8.62
CA GLN A 45 -11.58 -6.24 -7.82
C GLN A 45 -10.05 -6.26 -7.77
N VAL A 46 -9.42 -7.43 -7.64
CA VAL A 46 -7.95 -7.57 -7.72
C VAL A 46 -7.44 -7.09 -9.08
N TRP A 47 -8.13 -7.47 -10.16
CA TRP A 47 -7.78 -7.00 -11.50
C TRP A 47 -7.92 -5.47 -11.62
N PHE A 48 -9.03 -4.91 -11.18
CA PHE A 48 -9.30 -3.48 -11.27
C PHE A 48 -8.30 -2.65 -10.44
N VAL A 49 -8.07 -3.05 -9.19
CA VAL A 49 -7.17 -2.35 -8.27
C VAL A 49 -5.71 -2.58 -8.66
N GLY A 50 -5.34 -3.81 -9.03
CA GLY A 50 -3.96 -4.19 -9.37
C GLY A 50 -3.55 -3.71 -10.76
N ALA A 51 -4.24 -4.12 -11.81
CA ALA A 51 -3.82 -3.87 -13.19
C ALA A 51 -3.76 -2.36 -13.52
N MET A 52 -4.73 -1.59 -13.06
CA MET A 52 -4.70 -0.15 -13.30
C MET A 52 -3.64 0.60 -12.47
N SER A 53 -3.12 0.03 -11.38
CA SER A 53 -2.00 0.60 -10.62
C SER A 53 -0.64 0.20 -11.19
N LEU A 54 -0.59 -0.82 -12.04
CA LEU A 54 0.63 -1.47 -12.48
C LEU A 54 1.54 -0.52 -13.25
N ILE A 55 1.00 0.27 -14.20
CA ILE A 55 1.77 1.22 -15.01
C ILE A 55 2.48 2.26 -14.14
N ILE A 56 1.75 2.84 -13.18
CA ILE A 56 2.31 3.87 -12.27
C ILE A 56 3.42 3.25 -11.42
N ILE A 57 3.18 2.05 -10.88
CA ILE A 57 4.13 1.36 -10.01
C ILE A 57 5.38 0.93 -10.77
N MET A 58 5.24 0.41 -12.00
CA MET A 58 6.38 0.04 -12.84
C MET A 58 7.24 1.26 -13.20
N THR A 59 6.62 2.35 -13.63
CA THR A 59 7.34 3.56 -13.98
C THR A 59 8.03 4.20 -12.78
N CYS A 60 7.36 4.31 -11.65
CA CYS A 60 7.96 4.82 -10.43
C CYS A 60 9.09 3.92 -9.92
N GLY A 61 8.91 2.60 -9.93
CA GLY A 61 9.95 1.65 -9.55
C GLY A 61 11.21 1.79 -10.39
N LEU A 62 11.04 1.87 -11.72
CA LEU A 62 12.14 2.07 -12.66
C LEU A 62 12.94 3.35 -12.34
N PHE A 63 12.28 4.50 -12.25
CA PHE A 63 12.95 5.77 -11.99
C PHE A 63 13.59 5.83 -10.60
N ILE A 64 12.91 5.32 -9.58
CA ILE A 64 13.48 5.28 -8.22
C ILE A 64 14.72 4.37 -8.20
N GLY A 65 14.68 3.22 -8.87
CA GLY A 65 15.84 2.35 -9.00
C GLY A 65 17.03 3.03 -9.69
N MET A 66 16.78 3.78 -10.78
CA MET A 66 17.81 4.56 -11.47
C MET A 66 18.43 5.64 -10.57
N VAL A 67 17.58 6.39 -9.83
CA VAL A 67 18.06 7.44 -8.91
C VAL A 67 18.85 6.84 -7.75
N LEU A 68 18.37 5.73 -7.18
CA LEU A 68 19.10 5.03 -6.11
C LEU A 68 20.48 4.55 -6.58
N ALA A 69 20.57 3.99 -7.79
CA ALA A 69 21.86 3.56 -8.33
C ALA A 69 22.84 4.72 -8.46
N LEU A 70 22.41 5.87 -8.99
CA LEU A 70 23.25 7.07 -9.10
C LEU A 70 23.71 7.55 -7.71
N GLN A 71 22.78 7.70 -6.78
CA GLN A 71 23.06 8.21 -5.45
C GLN A 71 24.02 7.29 -4.68
N LEU A 72 23.72 6.00 -4.66
CA LEU A 72 24.52 5.01 -3.94
C LEU A 72 25.89 4.79 -4.60
N TYR A 73 25.98 4.82 -5.92
CA TYR A 73 27.27 4.76 -6.62
C TYR A 73 28.18 5.90 -6.20
N TYR A 74 27.65 7.13 -6.17
CA TYR A 74 28.43 8.29 -5.75
C TYR A 74 28.94 8.14 -4.31
N VAL A 75 28.09 7.70 -3.38
CA VAL A 75 28.49 7.45 -2.00
C VAL A 75 29.53 6.32 -1.90
N LEU A 76 29.28 5.19 -2.56
CA LEU A 76 30.18 4.03 -2.54
C LEU A 76 31.53 4.32 -3.19
N SER A 77 31.58 5.19 -4.20
CA SER A 77 32.83 5.58 -4.86
C SER A 77 33.79 6.31 -3.91
N ILE A 78 33.28 7.08 -2.95
CA ILE A 78 34.10 7.76 -1.94
C ILE A 78 34.84 6.75 -1.05
N PHE A 79 34.21 5.59 -0.78
CA PHE A 79 34.78 4.53 0.05
C PHE A 79 35.45 3.41 -0.75
N GLY A 80 35.55 3.53 -2.07
CA GLY A 80 36.14 2.51 -2.95
C GLY A 80 35.32 1.20 -3.06
N GLY A 81 34.05 1.21 -2.63
CA GLY A 81 33.19 0.02 -2.53
C GLY A 81 32.15 -0.11 -3.64
N THR A 82 32.41 0.39 -4.84
CA THR A 82 31.44 0.44 -5.97
C THR A 82 30.88 -0.93 -6.37
N GLY A 83 31.65 -2.02 -6.17
CA GLY A 83 31.18 -3.38 -6.42
C GLY A 83 30.00 -3.82 -5.57
N ALA A 84 29.76 -3.18 -4.42
CA ALA A 84 28.62 -3.50 -3.54
C ALA A 84 27.31 -2.82 -3.96
N LEU A 85 27.29 -2.05 -5.05
CA LEU A 85 26.11 -1.28 -5.48
C LEU A 85 24.87 -2.15 -5.62
N GLY A 86 24.97 -3.28 -6.31
CA GLY A 86 23.82 -4.19 -6.52
C GLY A 86 23.22 -4.69 -5.22
N THR A 87 24.08 -5.05 -4.26
CA THR A 87 23.65 -5.51 -2.91
C THR A 87 22.89 -4.41 -2.16
N VAL A 88 23.48 -3.21 -2.07
CA VAL A 88 22.89 -2.12 -1.28
C VAL A 88 21.57 -1.65 -1.89
N VAL A 89 21.48 -1.56 -3.22
CA VAL A 89 20.23 -1.22 -3.91
C VAL A 89 19.16 -2.28 -3.63
N ALA A 90 19.49 -3.56 -3.79
CA ALA A 90 18.52 -4.64 -3.60
C ALA A 90 18.01 -4.69 -2.14
N LEU A 91 18.89 -4.60 -1.16
CA LEU A 91 18.49 -4.58 0.26
C LEU A 91 17.63 -3.36 0.59
N SER A 92 17.98 -2.18 0.07
CA SER A 92 17.18 -0.96 0.28
C SER A 92 15.78 -1.08 -0.32
N LEU A 93 15.67 -1.69 -1.51
CA LEU A 93 14.38 -1.90 -2.17
C LEU A 93 13.53 -2.96 -1.44
N PHE A 94 14.10 -4.13 -1.17
CA PHE A 94 13.31 -5.23 -0.59
C PHE A 94 12.87 -4.95 0.84
N ARG A 95 13.74 -4.39 1.67
CA ARG A 95 13.47 -4.20 3.11
C ARG A 95 12.61 -2.99 3.42
N GLU A 96 12.78 -1.87 2.67
CA GLU A 96 12.22 -0.58 3.05
C GLU A 96 11.46 0.10 1.90
N LEU A 97 12.18 0.56 0.88
CA LEU A 97 11.63 1.46 -0.12
C LEU A 97 10.54 0.83 -0.97
N GLY A 98 10.69 -0.45 -1.33
CA GLY A 98 9.70 -1.15 -2.14
C GLY A 98 8.33 -1.20 -1.50
N PRO A 99 8.18 -1.79 -0.32
CA PRO A 99 6.90 -1.84 0.38
C PRO A 99 6.30 -0.46 0.67
N VAL A 100 7.11 0.49 1.18
CA VAL A 100 6.62 1.82 1.59
C VAL A 100 6.18 2.67 0.40
N VAL A 101 7.03 2.79 -0.63
CA VAL A 101 6.70 3.62 -1.80
C VAL A 101 5.50 3.03 -2.54
N THR A 102 5.46 1.70 -2.71
CA THR A 102 4.29 1.05 -3.31
C THR A 102 3.03 1.31 -2.49
N ALA A 103 3.11 1.29 -1.16
CA ALA A 103 1.98 1.58 -0.28
C ALA A 103 1.46 3.01 -0.45
N LEU A 104 2.35 4.00 -0.52
CA LEU A 104 1.95 5.39 -0.74
C LEU A 104 1.29 5.60 -2.10
N LEU A 105 1.84 5.00 -3.16
CA LEU A 105 1.26 5.04 -4.51
C LEU A 105 -0.09 4.31 -4.56
N PHE A 106 -0.19 3.18 -3.88
CA PHE A 106 -1.42 2.40 -3.76
C PHE A 106 -2.50 3.16 -3.00
N ALA A 107 -2.16 3.81 -1.89
CA ALA A 107 -3.09 4.66 -1.14
C ALA A 107 -3.61 5.83 -2.00
N GLY A 108 -2.72 6.48 -2.75
CA GLY A 108 -3.07 7.60 -3.62
C GLY A 108 -3.98 7.21 -4.77
N ARG A 109 -3.80 6.03 -5.38
CA ARG A 109 -4.57 5.61 -6.56
C ARG A 109 -5.68 4.62 -6.22
N ALA A 110 -5.35 3.48 -5.63
CA ALA A 110 -6.32 2.42 -5.34
C ALA A 110 -7.18 2.77 -4.12
N GLY A 111 -6.58 3.33 -3.07
CA GLY A 111 -7.30 3.78 -1.87
C GLY A 111 -8.37 4.82 -2.20
N THR A 112 -8.02 5.82 -3.01
CA THR A 112 -8.99 6.84 -3.46
C THR A 112 -10.11 6.25 -4.31
N SER A 113 -9.78 5.32 -5.23
CA SER A 113 -10.76 4.66 -6.10
C SER A 113 -11.76 3.85 -5.28
N ILE A 114 -11.30 3.03 -4.35
CA ILE A 114 -12.16 2.24 -3.45
C ILE A 114 -13.07 3.15 -2.62
N THR A 115 -12.51 4.23 -2.04
CA THR A 115 -13.28 5.19 -1.24
C THR A 115 -14.34 5.88 -2.09
N ALA A 116 -13.99 6.32 -3.31
CA ALA A 116 -14.90 6.98 -4.21
C ALA A 116 -16.04 6.07 -4.68
N GLU A 117 -15.73 4.82 -5.03
CA GLU A 117 -16.75 3.85 -5.46
C GLU A 117 -17.76 3.56 -4.36
N ILE A 118 -17.29 3.25 -3.13
CA ILE A 118 -18.19 2.96 -2.00
C ILE A 118 -18.96 4.22 -1.61
N GLY A 119 -18.31 5.38 -1.59
CA GLY A 119 -18.93 6.66 -1.31
C GLY A 119 -20.00 7.05 -2.34
N LEU A 120 -19.76 6.76 -3.63
CA LEU A 120 -20.76 6.96 -4.68
C LEU A 120 -21.95 6.02 -4.52
N MET A 121 -21.71 4.72 -4.21
CA MET A 121 -22.79 3.76 -3.93
C MET A 121 -23.66 4.21 -2.75
N ARG A 122 -23.05 4.86 -1.75
CA ARG A 122 -23.75 5.46 -0.63
C ARG A 122 -24.55 6.71 -1.05
N ALA A 123 -23.96 7.59 -1.85
CA ALA A 123 -24.60 8.81 -2.32
C ALA A 123 -25.79 8.57 -3.26
N THR A 124 -25.83 7.40 -3.90
CA THR A 124 -26.92 6.97 -4.80
C THR A 124 -27.87 5.96 -4.16
N ASP A 125 -27.86 5.83 -2.82
CA ASP A 125 -28.70 4.91 -2.02
C ASP A 125 -28.62 3.43 -2.40
N GLN A 126 -27.57 3.02 -3.15
CA GLN A 126 -27.39 1.62 -3.54
C GLN A 126 -27.13 0.70 -2.34
N LEU A 127 -26.39 1.17 -1.33
CA LEU A 127 -26.15 0.40 -0.11
C LEU A 127 -27.43 0.18 0.67
N SER A 128 -28.25 1.21 0.83
CA SER A 128 -29.56 1.12 1.50
C SER A 128 -30.54 0.24 0.73
N ALA A 129 -30.52 0.28 -0.61
CA ALA A 129 -31.31 -0.61 -1.44
C ALA A 129 -30.92 -2.09 -1.28
N MET A 130 -29.61 -2.39 -1.13
CA MET A 130 -29.14 -3.75 -0.82
C MET A 130 -29.67 -4.24 0.52
N GLU A 131 -29.62 -3.41 1.57
CA GLU A 131 -30.15 -3.75 2.89
C GLU A 131 -31.66 -4.04 2.85
N MET A 132 -32.44 -3.26 2.09
CA MET A 132 -33.87 -3.52 1.89
C MET A 132 -34.14 -4.84 1.15
N MET A 133 -33.21 -5.30 0.30
CA MET A 133 -33.28 -6.60 -0.36
C MET A 133 -32.70 -7.75 0.49
N ALA A 134 -32.41 -7.52 1.76
CA ALA A 134 -31.77 -8.47 2.68
C ALA A 134 -30.37 -8.96 2.20
N VAL A 135 -29.69 -8.16 1.41
CA VAL A 135 -28.29 -8.40 0.99
C VAL A 135 -27.37 -7.60 1.89
N ASP A 136 -26.42 -8.27 2.54
CA ASP A 136 -25.44 -7.64 3.42
C ASP A 136 -24.39 -6.84 2.61
N PRO A 137 -24.40 -5.49 2.68
CA PRO A 137 -23.45 -4.67 1.92
C PRO A 137 -21.99 -4.91 2.32
N LEU A 138 -21.75 -5.26 3.59
CA LEU A 138 -20.39 -5.54 4.07
C LEU A 138 -19.82 -6.78 3.40
N ALA A 139 -20.60 -7.84 3.28
CA ALA A 139 -20.17 -9.09 2.66
C ALA A 139 -20.03 -8.97 1.14
N TYR A 140 -20.89 -8.18 0.48
CA TYR A 140 -20.97 -8.12 -0.98
C TYR A 140 -20.11 -7.00 -1.60
N VAL A 141 -19.95 -5.87 -0.91
CA VAL A 141 -19.25 -4.69 -1.43
C VAL A 141 -17.90 -4.48 -0.75
N VAL A 142 -17.87 -4.51 0.59
CA VAL A 142 -16.69 -4.11 1.37
C VAL A 142 -15.64 -5.22 1.43
N ALA A 143 -16.05 -6.43 1.81
CA ALA A 143 -15.13 -7.55 2.01
C ALA A 143 -14.37 -7.96 0.75
N PRO A 144 -14.97 -8.02 -0.47
CA PRO A 144 -14.22 -8.32 -1.69
C PRO A 144 -13.16 -7.26 -2.03
N ARG A 145 -13.45 -5.97 -1.76
CA ARG A 145 -12.50 -4.87 -1.98
C ARG A 145 -11.36 -4.91 -0.97
N PHE A 146 -11.65 -5.23 0.27
CA PHE A 146 -10.64 -5.41 1.31
C PHE A 146 -9.68 -6.56 0.96
N LEU A 147 -10.20 -7.71 0.57
CA LEU A 147 -9.40 -8.86 0.13
C LEU A 147 -8.60 -8.55 -1.14
N ALA A 148 -9.19 -7.82 -2.07
CA ALA A 148 -8.51 -7.42 -3.30
C ALA A 148 -7.26 -6.58 -3.01
N GLY A 149 -7.35 -5.61 -2.12
CA GLY A 149 -6.20 -4.80 -1.75
C GLY A 149 -5.14 -5.57 -0.96
N LEU A 150 -5.57 -6.49 -0.09
CA LEU A 150 -4.66 -7.36 0.65
C LEU A 150 -3.80 -8.24 -0.27
N ILE A 151 -4.39 -8.71 -1.38
CA ILE A 151 -3.70 -9.56 -2.37
C ILE A 151 -2.92 -8.72 -3.38
N ALA A 152 -3.49 -7.61 -3.86
CA ALA A 152 -2.87 -6.78 -4.88
C ALA A 152 -1.61 -6.08 -4.38
N MET A 153 -1.60 -5.62 -3.13
CA MET A 153 -0.50 -4.83 -2.58
C MET A 153 0.86 -5.56 -2.58
N PRO A 154 1.01 -6.80 -2.07
CA PRO A 154 2.28 -7.51 -2.13
C PRO A 154 2.71 -7.85 -3.56
N LEU A 155 1.77 -8.15 -4.47
CA LEU A 155 2.09 -8.37 -5.88
C LEU A 155 2.66 -7.11 -6.54
N LEU A 156 2.06 -5.96 -6.27
CA LEU A 156 2.54 -4.67 -6.78
C LEU A 156 3.91 -4.29 -6.18
N ALA A 157 4.17 -4.60 -4.91
CA ALA A 157 5.47 -4.40 -4.28
C ALA A 157 6.56 -5.28 -4.92
N CYS A 158 6.25 -6.53 -5.26
CA CYS A 158 7.17 -7.39 -6.00
C CYS A 158 7.51 -6.81 -7.39
N VAL A 159 6.50 -6.32 -8.11
CA VAL A 159 6.71 -5.67 -9.42
C VAL A 159 7.55 -4.40 -9.28
N PHE A 160 7.27 -3.57 -8.28
CA PHE A 160 8.06 -2.37 -7.98
C PHE A 160 9.53 -2.70 -7.74
N ASN A 161 9.81 -3.70 -6.90
CA ASN A 161 11.17 -4.13 -6.59
C ASN A 161 11.89 -4.66 -7.83
N GLY A 162 11.23 -5.47 -8.65
CA GLY A 162 11.79 -5.96 -9.91
C GLY A 162 12.15 -4.84 -10.87
N MET A 163 11.25 -3.87 -11.05
CA MET A 163 11.50 -2.70 -11.90
C MET A 163 12.57 -1.78 -11.31
N GLY A 164 12.64 -1.66 -9.98
CA GLY A 164 13.67 -0.90 -9.30
C GLY A 164 15.07 -1.49 -9.49
N ILE A 165 15.23 -2.81 -9.38
CA ILE A 165 16.49 -3.50 -9.64
C ILE A 165 16.87 -3.36 -11.13
N PHE A 166 15.91 -3.51 -12.04
CA PHE A 166 16.15 -3.32 -13.47
C PHE A 166 16.62 -1.89 -13.78
N GLY A 167 15.98 -0.88 -13.19
CA GLY A 167 16.40 0.52 -13.32
C GLY A 167 17.82 0.77 -12.78
N ALA A 168 18.12 0.18 -11.62
CA ALA A 168 19.44 0.27 -11.01
C ALA A 168 20.54 -0.42 -11.85
N HIS A 169 20.23 -1.58 -12.42
CA HIS A 169 21.13 -2.28 -13.33
C HIS A 169 21.40 -1.45 -14.59
N LEU A 170 20.37 -0.86 -15.19
CA LEU A 170 20.51 -0.06 -16.40
C LEU A 170 21.47 1.12 -16.17
N VAL A 171 21.37 1.81 -15.06
CA VAL A 171 22.29 2.92 -14.73
C VAL A 171 23.64 2.41 -14.25
N GLY A 172 23.67 1.46 -13.33
CA GLY A 172 24.92 0.95 -12.74
C GLY A 172 25.86 0.32 -13.76
N VAL A 173 25.32 -0.52 -14.63
CA VAL A 173 26.13 -1.24 -15.64
C VAL A 173 26.28 -0.43 -16.91
N SER A 174 25.17 0.05 -17.52
CA SER A 174 25.25 0.67 -18.85
C SER A 174 25.79 2.09 -18.84
N TRP A 175 25.57 2.83 -17.75
CA TRP A 175 25.97 4.25 -17.67
C TRP A 175 27.22 4.48 -16.83
N LEU A 176 27.34 3.79 -15.70
CA LEU A 176 28.46 3.97 -14.77
C LEU A 176 29.60 2.97 -15.00
N GLY A 177 29.42 2.00 -15.93
CA GLY A 177 30.48 1.08 -16.37
C GLY A 177 30.84 0.01 -15.33
N LEU A 178 29.96 -0.32 -14.39
CA LEU A 178 30.16 -1.45 -13.49
C LEU A 178 30.13 -2.76 -14.27
N ASP A 179 30.95 -3.71 -13.85
CA ASP A 179 30.91 -5.05 -14.41
C ASP A 179 29.59 -5.75 -14.09
N ASN A 180 28.92 -6.25 -15.15
CA ASN A 180 27.65 -6.92 -15.03
C ASN A 180 27.71 -8.17 -14.14
N GLY A 181 28.80 -8.94 -14.27
CA GLY A 181 28.99 -10.14 -13.44
C GLY A 181 29.10 -9.80 -11.96
N THR A 182 29.87 -8.77 -11.61
CA THR A 182 30.04 -8.29 -10.25
C THR A 182 28.74 -7.76 -9.66
N PHE A 183 27.93 -7.03 -10.44
CA PHE A 183 26.63 -6.51 -9.99
C PHE A 183 25.70 -7.65 -9.53
N TRP A 184 25.50 -8.66 -10.40
CA TRP A 184 24.60 -9.77 -10.10
C TRP A 184 25.16 -10.74 -9.06
N SER A 185 26.47 -11.10 -9.12
CA SER A 185 27.07 -12.05 -8.19
C SER A 185 27.05 -11.53 -6.75
N ASN A 186 27.40 -10.26 -6.53
CA ASN A 186 27.38 -9.66 -5.21
C ASN A 186 25.95 -9.51 -4.68
N MET A 187 25.00 -9.17 -5.54
CA MET A 187 23.57 -9.10 -5.15
C MET A 187 23.06 -10.47 -4.72
N THR A 188 23.26 -11.51 -5.55
CA THR A 188 22.73 -12.85 -5.26
C THR A 188 23.40 -13.54 -4.08
N SER A 189 24.68 -13.26 -3.82
CA SER A 189 25.42 -13.82 -2.68
C SER A 189 25.05 -13.17 -1.35
N SER A 190 24.62 -11.92 -1.36
CA SER A 190 24.40 -11.11 -0.16
C SER A 190 22.94 -10.97 0.25
N VAL A 191 22.01 -11.12 -0.71
CA VAL A 191 20.56 -11.01 -0.44
C VAL A 191 20.00 -12.39 -0.08
N ASP A 192 19.55 -12.52 1.15
CA ASP A 192 18.81 -13.71 1.59
C ASP A 192 17.34 -13.59 1.16
N VAL A 193 16.99 -14.32 0.09
CA VAL A 193 15.63 -14.30 -0.46
C VAL A 193 14.58 -14.61 0.60
N TRP A 194 14.88 -15.53 1.53
CA TRP A 194 13.91 -15.93 2.54
C TRP A 194 13.74 -14.90 3.65
N LYS A 195 14.79 -14.21 4.04
CA LYS A 195 14.71 -13.14 5.07
C LYS A 195 14.31 -11.80 4.47
N ASP A 196 15.02 -11.35 3.46
CA ASP A 196 14.88 -9.97 2.96
C ASP A 196 13.60 -9.77 2.15
N VAL A 197 13.31 -10.70 1.22
CA VAL A 197 12.11 -10.60 0.39
C VAL A 197 10.86 -10.89 1.22
N MET A 198 10.89 -11.89 2.12
CA MET A 198 9.73 -12.23 2.93
C MET A 198 9.37 -11.12 3.93
N ASN A 199 10.38 -10.43 4.51
CA ASN A 199 10.13 -9.27 5.34
C ASN A 199 9.42 -8.16 4.55
N GLY A 200 9.84 -7.89 3.32
CA GLY A 200 9.17 -6.94 2.44
C GLY A 200 7.73 -7.35 2.09
N VAL A 201 7.50 -8.65 1.86
CA VAL A 201 6.15 -9.18 1.61
C VAL A 201 5.25 -9.03 2.84
N TRP A 202 5.73 -9.37 4.05
CA TRP A 202 4.95 -9.18 5.28
C TRP A 202 4.60 -7.71 5.53
N LYS A 203 5.56 -6.79 5.33
CA LYS A 203 5.29 -5.35 5.39
C LYS A 203 4.21 -4.95 4.39
N SER A 204 4.32 -5.39 3.14
CA SER A 204 3.36 -5.03 2.09
C SER A 204 1.95 -5.59 2.34
N VAL A 205 1.82 -6.79 2.91
CA VAL A 205 0.52 -7.34 3.35
C VAL A 205 -0.10 -6.47 4.45
N ALA A 206 0.69 -6.10 5.46
CA ALA A 206 0.22 -5.24 6.55
C ALA A 206 -0.22 -3.86 6.04
N PHE A 207 0.57 -3.25 5.14
CA PHE A 207 0.21 -1.96 4.53
C PHE A 207 -1.05 -2.07 3.67
N GLY A 208 -1.18 -3.14 2.88
CA GLY A 208 -2.38 -3.42 2.09
C GLY A 208 -3.63 -3.53 2.96
N ALA A 209 -3.55 -4.26 4.07
CA ALA A 209 -4.64 -4.39 5.04
C ALA A 209 -5.06 -3.03 5.62
N VAL A 210 -4.09 -2.21 6.04
CA VAL A 210 -4.37 -0.90 6.66
C VAL A 210 -4.95 0.08 5.65
N ILE A 211 -4.36 0.20 4.46
CA ILE A 211 -4.83 1.12 3.42
C ILE A 211 -6.25 0.78 2.99
N THR A 212 -6.52 -0.49 2.72
CA THR A 212 -7.86 -0.92 2.28
C THR A 212 -8.90 -0.83 3.38
N LEU A 213 -8.51 -1.06 4.65
CA LEU A 213 -9.38 -0.83 5.79
C LEU A 213 -9.79 0.65 5.89
N ILE A 214 -8.81 1.57 5.83
CA ILE A 214 -9.09 3.00 5.89
C ILE A 214 -9.94 3.43 4.70
N ALA A 215 -9.62 2.98 3.48
CA ALA A 215 -10.34 3.32 2.27
C ALA A 215 -11.80 2.86 2.31
N THR A 216 -12.05 1.61 2.71
CA THR A 216 -13.40 1.07 2.83
C THR A 216 -14.18 1.73 3.98
N PHE A 217 -13.54 2.01 5.11
CA PHE A 217 -14.15 2.71 6.24
C PHE A 217 -14.57 4.13 5.87
N GLN A 218 -13.67 4.91 5.24
CA GLN A 218 -13.96 6.28 4.83
C GLN A 218 -15.06 6.32 3.76
N GLY A 219 -15.05 5.41 2.79
CA GLY A 219 -16.10 5.30 1.78
C GLY A 219 -17.45 4.94 2.39
N TYR A 220 -17.49 3.99 3.32
CA TYR A 220 -18.71 3.52 3.96
C TYR A 220 -19.32 4.54 4.92
N THR A 221 -18.50 5.37 5.59
CA THR A 221 -18.96 6.35 6.59
C THR A 221 -19.15 7.76 6.04
N THR A 222 -18.85 8.00 4.76
CA THR A 222 -18.93 9.34 4.16
C THR A 222 -20.36 9.87 4.11
N ALA A 223 -20.51 11.20 4.12
CA ALA A 223 -21.81 11.83 3.86
C ALA A 223 -22.29 11.51 2.44
N PRO A 224 -23.59 11.25 2.19
CA PRO A 224 -24.13 10.88 0.88
C PRO A 224 -24.23 12.07 -0.06
N THR A 225 -23.11 12.76 -0.29
CA THR A 225 -23.00 13.93 -1.17
C THR A 225 -21.71 13.87 -1.98
N SER A 226 -21.69 14.49 -3.15
CA SER A 226 -20.49 14.56 -3.99
C SER A 226 -19.31 15.22 -3.26
N GLU A 227 -19.58 16.26 -2.48
CA GLU A 227 -18.56 16.95 -1.65
C GLU A 227 -18.05 16.02 -0.54
N GLY A 228 -18.94 15.24 0.10
CA GLY A 228 -18.56 14.24 1.09
C GLY A 228 -17.62 13.18 0.53
N VAL A 229 -17.89 12.68 -0.67
CA VAL A 229 -17.03 11.71 -1.36
C VAL A 229 -15.66 12.31 -1.68
N ALA A 230 -15.59 13.52 -2.18
CA ALA A 230 -14.33 14.21 -2.47
C ALA A 230 -13.50 14.44 -1.19
N TYR A 231 -14.15 14.82 -0.09
CA TYR A 231 -13.47 14.96 1.21
C TYR A 231 -12.96 13.61 1.75
N ALA A 232 -13.77 12.55 1.64
CA ALA A 232 -13.40 11.21 2.09
C ALA A 232 -12.19 10.66 1.32
N THR A 233 -12.11 10.87 0.00
CA THR A 233 -10.95 10.43 -0.81
C THR A 233 -9.66 11.12 -0.38
N THR A 234 -9.69 12.43 -0.18
CA THR A 234 -8.53 13.18 0.31
C THR A 234 -8.10 12.69 1.70
N ARG A 235 -9.08 12.49 2.59
CA ARG A 235 -8.83 12.01 3.95
C ARG A 235 -8.25 10.60 3.96
N THR A 236 -8.69 9.73 3.06
CA THR A 236 -8.16 8.38 2.90
C THR A 236 -6.66 8.42 2.60
N VAL A 237 -6.22 9.23 1.64
CA VAL A 237 -4.79 9.33 1.28
C VAL A 237 -3.97 9.81 2.46
N VAL A 238 -4.38 10.92 3.09
CA VAL A 238 -3.63 11.51 4.21
C VAL A 238 -3.53 10.54 5.39
N GLN A 239 -4.64 9.95 5.80
CA GLN A 239 -4.64 9.01 6.93
C GLN A 239 -3.86 7.73 6.62
N SER A 240 -4.04 7.16 5.43
CA SER A 240 -3.31 5.96 5.02
C SER A 240 -1.80 6.22 4.97
N SER A 241 -1.37 7.35 4.42
CA SER A 241 0.06 7.69 4.34
C SER A 241 0.70 7.85 5.73
N ILE A 242 0.03 8.53 6.64
CA ILE A 242 0.54 8.71 8.01
C ILE A 242 0.63 7.35 8.74
N VAL A 243 -0.42 6.53 8.64
CA VAL A 243 -0.46 5.24 9.33
C VAL A 243 0.55 4.26 8.73
N VAL A 244 0.72 4.25 7.40
CA VAL A 244 1.74 3.42 6.72
C VAL A 244 3.14 3.78 7.20
N LEU A 245 3.50 5.07 7.24
CA LEU A 245 4.82 5.50 7.70
C LEU A 245 5.06 5.18 9.18
N ALA A 246 4.05 5.36 10.02
CA ALA A 246 4.15 4.99 11.43
C ALA A 246 4.29 3.46 11.61
N LEU A 247 3.51 2.69 10.86
CA LEU A 247 3.57 1.23 10.88
C LEU A 247 4.89 0.70 10.33
N ASP A 248 5.43 1.33 9.28
CA ASP A 248 6.73 0.97 8.73
C ASP A 248 7.84 1.10 9.78
N PHE A 249 7.89 2.22 10.48
CA PHE A 249 8.85 2.43 11.57
C PHE A 249 8.76 1.33 12.63
N VAL A 250 7.53 1.01 13.06
CA VAL A 250 7.30 -0.04 14.06
C VAL A 250 7.73 -1.41 13.52
N MET A 251 7.31 -1.77 12.31
CA MET A 251 7.67 -3.06 11.71
C MET A 251 9.17 -3.20 11.48
N THR A 252 9.85 -2.15 11.04
CA THR A 252 11.30 -2.14 10.88
C THR A 252 12.01 -2.39 12.21
N ALA A 253 11.56 -1.73 13.28
CA ALA A 253 12.14 -1.91 14.62
C ALA A 253 11.97 -3.34 15.17
N PHE A 254 10.92 -4.06 14.78
CA PHE A 254 10.68 -5.44 15.22
C PHE A 254 11.28 -6.51 14.29
N LEU A 255 11.48 -6.21 13.00
CA LEU A 255 11.96 -7.17 12.00
C LEU A 255 13.47 -7.09 11.75
N MET A 256 14.15 -6.05 12.21
CA MET A 256 15.61 -5.92 12.24
C MET A 256 16.19 -6.45 13.56
#